data_fe58d1751bf70a893b00d46e2dab9d9b
#
_entry.id   fe58d1751bf70a893b00d46e2dab9d9b
#
_cell.length_a   1.000
_cell.length_b   1.000
_cell.length_c   1.000
_cell.angle_alpha   90.00
_cell.angle_beta   90.00
_cell.angle_gamma   90.00
#
_symmetry.space_group_name_H-M   'P 1'
#
loop_
_entity.id
_entity.type
_entity.pdbx_description
1 polymer ?
#
loop_
_entity_poly.entity_id
_entity_poly.type
_entity_poly.pdbx_seq_one_letter_code
_entity_poly.pdbx_strand_id
1 'polypeptide(L)'
;MKNDQMILRAVTEDDLSEVARTWPSDHQPVSEEEARGAIAYMKDNFAKNTKGCIYHLCLAVCRADDPGTIMGWCGLDGRASHTEPEIFILLDEEYRGKGYGTQCVKELLRMAAEEYSLHSVHGGCDKDNIASKRAMEKGGMIQYGTEDNGDPVFRFYAKEKD
;
A
#
# COMPACT_ATOMS: atom_id res chain seq x y z
N MET A 1 -22.13 -10.70 -2.04
CA MET A 1 -21.16 -9.69 -2.40
C MET A 1 -19.79 -10.27 -2.45
N LYS A 2 -19.74 -11.41 -3.15
CA LYS A 2 -18.53 -12.19 -3.32
C LYS A 2 -17.51 -11.55 -4.27
N ASN A 3 -17.91 -10.49 -4.97
CA ASN A 3 -17.13 -10.01 -6.12
C ASN A 3 -16.22 -8.83 -5.78
N ASP A 4 -16.30 -8.36 -4.55
CA ASP A 4 -15.51 -7.22 -4.09
C ASP A 4 -14.26 -7.64 -3.35
N GLN A 5 -13.93 -8.95 -3.43
CA GLN A 5 -12.69 -9.42 -2.84
C GLN A 5 -11.51 -8.93 -3.65
N MET A 6 -10.64 -8.27 -2.93
CA MET A 6 -9.41 -7.73 -3.43
C MET A 6 -8.26 -8.66 -3.03
N ILE A 7 -7.24 -8.72 -3.85
CA ILE A 7 -5.98 -9.36 -3.51
C ILE A 7 -4.84 -8.34 -3.64
N LEU A 8 -3.87 -8.49 -2.76
CA LEU A 8 -2.59 -7.79 -2.85
C LEU A 8 -1.53 -8.81 -3.24
N ARG A 9 -0.80 -8.52 -4.30
CA ARG A 9 0.21 -9.46 -4.79
C ARG A 9 1.46 -8.76 -5.29
N ALA A 10 2.57 -9.48 -5.27
CA ALA A 10 3.80 -9.02 -5.90
C ALA A 10 3.64 -8.97 -7.42
N VAL A 11 4.34 -8.06 -8.06
CA VAL A 11 4.38 -7.98 -9.52
C VAL A 11 5.36 -9.02 -10.08
N THR A 12 5.10 -9.42 -11.32
CA THR A 12 6.00 -10.27 -12.10
C THR A 12 6.29 -9.62 -13.46
N GLU A 13 7.17 -10.20 -14.23
CA GLU A 13 7.45 -9.73 -15.61
C GLU A 13 6.22 -9.81 -16.52
N ASP A 14 5.25 -10.65 -16.20
CA ASP A 14 3.99 -10.73 -16.94
C ASP A 14 3.11 -9.49 -16.78
N ASP A 15 3.39 -8.66 -15.77
CA ASP A 15 2.67 -7.42 -15.50
C ASP A 15 3.23 -6.21 -16.25
N LEU A 16 4.18 -6.38 -17.15
CA LEU A 16 4.90 -5.26 -17.77
C LEU A 16 3.98 -4.21 -18.35
N SER A 17 2.97 -4.59 -19.13
CA SER A 17 2.05 -3.62 -19.74
C SER A 17 1.16 -2.93 -18.71
N GLU A 18 0.72 -3.65 -17.67
CA GLU A 18 -0.06 -3.05 -16.59
C GLU A 18 0.80 -2.12 -15.72
N VAL A 19 2.04 -2.47 -15.47
CA VAL A 19 2.97 -1.58 -14.76
C VAL A 19 3.22 -0.31 -15.59
N ALA A 20 3.44 -0.44 -16.90
CA ALA A 20 3.62 0.71 -17.77
C ALA A 20 2.40 1.64 -17.76
N ARG A 21 1.21 1.07 -17.71
CA ARG A 21 -0.05 1.82 -17.69
C ARG A 21 -0.31 2.51 -16.35
N THR A 22 0.01 1.86 -15.24
CA THR A 22 -0.45 2.26 -13.90
C THR A 22 0.63 2.83 -13.00
N TRP A 23 1.92 2.63 -13.30
CA TRP A 23 2.99 3.08 -12.42
C TRP A 23 2.90 4.59 -12.18
N PRO A 24 2.88 5.05 -10.92
CA PRO A 24 2.67 6.46 -10.62
C PRO A 24 3.81 7.34 -11.14
N SER A 25 3.55 8.08 -12.21
CA SER A 25 4.46 9.06 -12.76
C SER A 25 3.62 10.17 -13.41
N ASP A 26 3.31 11.20 -12.64
CA ASP A 26 2.57 12.39 -13.09
C ASP A 26 1.31 12.08 -13.91
N HIS A 27 0.62 10.99 -13.58
CA HIS A 27 -0.61 10.53 -14.25
C HIS A 27 -0.43 10.15 -15.72
N GLN A 28 0.80 9.90 -16.14
CA GLN A 28 1.11 9.47 -17.51
C GLN A 28 1.62 8.03 -17.50
N PRO A 29 1.29 7.24 -18.53
CA PRO A 29 1.93 5.94 -18.68
C PRO A 29 3.45 6.11 -18.83
N VAL A 30 4.18 5.16 -18.24
CA VAL A 30 5.64 5.15 -18.38
C VAL A 30 6.05 4.27 -19.56
N SER A 31 7.29 4.42 -20.01
CA SER A 31 7.84 3.57 -21.07
C SER A 31 7.99 2.12 -20.61
N GLU A 32 8.12 1.21 -21.55
CA GLU A 32 8.37 -0.20 -21.24
C GLU A 32 9.68 -0.38 -20.46
N GLU A 33 10.72 0.38 -20.81
CA GLU A 33 12.01 0.36 -20.11
C GLU A 33 11.86 0.83 -18.66
N GLU A 34 11.14 1.91 -18.43
CA GLU A 34 10.85 2.40 -17.09
C GLU A 34 10.02 1.39 -16.27
N ALA A 35 9.05 0.73 -16.92
CA ALA A 35 8.26 -0.31 -16.29
C ALA A 35 9.11 -1.51 -15.89
N ARG A 36 10.06 -1.93 -16.72
CA ARG A 36 11.02 -3.00 -16.37
C ARG A 36 11.87 -2.61 -15.17
N GLY A 37 12.33 -1.37 -15.13
CA GLY A 37 13.08 -0.82 -14.01
C GLY A 37 12.26 -0.81 -12.72
N ALA A 38 10.99 -0.43 -12.81
CA ALA A 38 10.08 -0.43 -11.67
C ALA A 38 9.85 -1.86 -11.12
N ILE A 39 9.65 -2.83 -12.01
CA ILE A 39 9.48 -4.23 -11.62
C ILE A 39 10.75 -4.74 -10.91
N ALA A 40 11.92 -4.48 -11.46
CA ALA A 40 13.19 -4.86 -10.86
C ALA A 40 13.38 -4.24 -9.48
N TYR A 41 13.06 -2.95 -9.34
CA TYR A 41 13.13 -2.22 -8.08
C TYR A 41 12.20 -2.85 -7.02
N MET A 42 10.96 -3.12 -7.39
CA MET A 42 9.99 -3.75 -6.48
C MET A 42 10.45 -5.14 -6.03
N LYS A 43 10.95 -5.96 -6.95
CA LYS A 43 11.44 -7.32 -6.65
C LYS A 43 12.65 -7.28 -5.73
N ASP A 44 13.62 -6.40 -5.99
CA ASP A 44 14.82 -6.27 -5.17
C ASP A 44 14.47 -5.85 -3.74
N ASN A 45 13.58 -4.89 -3.58
CA ASN A 45 13.15 -4.43 -2.26
C ASN A 45 12.28 -5.46 -1.54
N PHE A 46 11.42 -6.16 -2.27
CA PHE A 46 10.61 -7.23 -1.70
C PHE A 46 11.50 -8.31 -1.05
N ALA A 47 12.58 -8.68 -1.74
CA ALA A 47 13.53 -9.70 -1.25
C ALA A 47 14.27 -9.29 0.02
N LYS A 48 14.37 -7.98 0.29
CA LYS A 48 15.04 -7.44 1.48
C LYS A 48 14.14 -7.38 2.70
N ASN A 49 12.83 -7.49 2.52
CA ASN A 49 11.89 -7.40 3.64
C ASN A 49 11.96 -8.67 4.49
N THR A 50 12.12 -8.50 5.79
CA THR A 50 12.21 -9.58 6.76
C THR A 50 11.35 -9.26 7.98
N LYS A 51 11.19 -10.22 8.88
CA LYS A 51 10.43 -9.99 10.10
C LYS A 51 11.06 -8.86 10.91
N GLY A 52 10.24 -7.88 11.25
CA GLY A 52 10.65 -6.71 12.02
C GLY A 52 11.39 -5.64 11.20
N CYS A 53 11.59 -5.85 9.91
CA CYS A 53 12.39 -4.93 9.09
C CYS A 53 11.85 -4.84 7.67
N ILE A 54 11.28 -3.70 7.34
CA ILE A 54 10.74 -3.41 6.00
C ILE A 54 11.61 -2.37 5.31
N TYR A 55 12.12 -2.71 4.12
CA TYR A 55 12.77 -1.75 3.23
C TYR A 55 11.73 -1.04 2.38
N HIS A 56 11.03 -1.78 1.55
CA HIS A 56 9.92 -1.24 0.76
C HIS A 56 9.08 -2.42 0.29
N LEU A 57 7.86 -2.50 0.76
CA LEU A 57 6.90 -3.49 0.32
C LEU A 57 5.88 -2.79 -0.56
N CYS A 58 5.97 -2.99 -1.89
CA CYS A 58 5.03 -2.42 -2.85
C CYS A 58 4.29 -3.56 -3.54
N LEU A 59 2.98 -3.55 -3.43
CA LEU A 59 2.12 -4.61 -3.94
C LEU A 59 1.12 -4.05 -4.95
N ALA A 60 0.79 -4.85 -5.96
CA ALA A 60 -0.29 -4.55 -6.88
C ALA A 60 -1.63 -4.86 -6.21
N VAL A 61 -2.57 -3.94 -6.37
CA VAL A 61 -3.95 -4.11 -5.90
C VAL A 61 -4.77 -4.62 -7.07
N CYS A 62 -5.36 -5.81 -6.91
CA CYS A 62 -6.15 -6.45 -7.97
C CYS A 62 -7.46 -6.98 -7.38
N ARG A 63 -8.45 -7.21 -8.26
CA ARG A 63 -9.64 -7.95 -7.86
C ARG A 63 -9.32 -9.44 -7.90
N ALA A 64 -9.90 -10.20 -6.98
CA ALA A 64 -9.70 -11.64 -6.93
C ALA A 64 -10.21 -12.35 -8.19
N ASP A 65 -11.27 -11.81 -8.82
CA ASP A 65 -11.86 -12.37 -10.06
C ASP A 65 -11.16 -11.86 -11.33
N ASP A 66 -10.24 -10.93 -11.21
CA ASP A 66 -9.44 -10.40 -12.32
C ASP A 66 -8.02 -10.02 -11.83
N PRO A 67 -7.21 -11.02 -11.48
CA PRO A 67 -5.90 -10.75 -10.88
C PRO A 67 -4.86 -10.18 -11.85
N GLY A 68 -5.15 -10.21 -13.15
CA GLY A 68 -4.24 -9.65 -14.16
C GLY A 68 -4.36 -8.15 -14.35
N THR A 69 -5.44 -7.54 -13.88
CA THR A 69 -5.66 -6.09 -13.99
C THR A 69 -5.26 -5.40 -12.70
N ILE A 70 -4.34 -4.45 -12.80
CA ILE A 70 -3.87 -3.69 -11.64
C ILE A 70 -4.75 -2.46 -11.46
N MET A 71 -5.42 -2.40 -10.31
CA MET A 71 -6.28 -1.27 -9.92
C MET A 71 -5.50 -0.14 -9.26
N GLY A 72 -4.30 -0.41 -8.82
CA GLY A 72 -3.47 0.54 -8.11
C GLY A 72 -2.36 -0.16 -7.33
N TRP A 73 -1.76 0.58 -6.44
CA TRP A 73 -0.59 0.16 -5.68
C TRP A 73 -0.81 0.44 -4.20
N CYS A 74 -0.28 -0.40 -3.35
CA CYS A 74 -0.25 -0.14 -1.93
C CYS A 74 0.92 -0.85 -1.27
N GLY A 75 1.23 -0.46 -0.07
CA GLY A 75 2.33 -1.12 0.62
C GLY A 75 2.78 -0.42 1.88
N LEU A 76 3.99 -0.81 2.27
CA LEU A 76 4.67 -0.29 3.45
C LEU A 76 6.03 0.24 3.03
N ASP A 77 6.25 1.53 3.24
CA ASP A 77 7.50 2.21 2.90
C ASP A 77 8.37 2.31 4.15
N GLY A 78 9.44 1.54 4.19
CA GLY A 78 10.38 1.50 5.30
C GLY A 78 11.61 2.38 5.12
N ARG A 79 11.67 3.23 4.09
CA ARG A 79 12.87 4.03 3.80
C ARG A 79 13.19 5.03 4.90
N ALA A 80 12.19 5.61 5.55
CA ALA A 80 12.38 6.51 6.69
C ALA A 80 12.59 5.75 8.01
N SER A 81 11.92 4.60 8.16
CA SER A 81 12.06 3.73 9.34
C SER A 81 11.73 2.29 8.97
N HIS A 82 12.72 1.41 9.06
CA HIS A 82 12.53 -0.01 8.75
C HIS A 82 11.66 -0.74 9.78
N THR A 83 11.57 -0.22 10.99
CA THR A 83 10.82 -0.86 12.07
C THR A 83 9.40 -0.30 12.24
N GLU A 84 9.17 0.91 11.76
CA GLU A 84 7.84 1.53 11.71
C GLU A 84 7.63 2.12 10.31
N PRO A 85 7.34 1.28 9.31
CA PRO A 85 7.15 1.76 7.95
C PRO A 85 5.88 2.58 7.81
N GLU A 86 5.84 3.40 6.79
CA GLU A 86 4.68 4.21 6.44
C GLU A 86 3.80 3.46 5.44
N ILE A 87 2.51 3.36 5.73
CA ILE A 87 1.52 2.79 4.82
C ILE A 87 1.24 3.77 3.67
N PHE A 88 1.11 3.24 2.45
CA PHE A 88 0.67 4.04 1.30
C PHE A 88 -0.34 3.27 0.47
N ILE A 89 -1.26 4.00 -0.17
CA ILE A 89 -2.30 3.46 -1.04
C ILE A 89 -2.51 4.44 -2.19
N LEU A 90 -2.38 3.94 -3.41
CA LEU A 90 -2.54 4.71 -4.65
C LEU A 90 -3.47 3.93 -5.58
N LEU A 91 -4.75 4.25 -5.57
CA LEU A 91 -5.75 3.62 -6.44
C LEU A 91 -6.01 4.49 -7.67
N ASP A 92 -6.19 3.85 -8.82
CA ASP A 92 -6.67 4.52 -10.01
C ASP A 92 -8.04 5.13 -9.73
N GLU A 93 -8.30 6.27 -10.35
CA GLU A 93 -9.49 7.07 -10.09
C GLU A 93 -10.80 6.29 -10.19
N GLU A 94 -10.91 5.43 -11.22
CA GLU A 94 -12.13 4.62 -11.45
C GLU A 94 -12.45 3.62 -10.34
N TYR A 95 -11.46 3.28 -9.51
CA TYR A 95 -11.63 2.31 -8.41
C TYR A 95 -11.80 2.98 -7.04
N ARG A 96 -11.78 4.31 -7.00
CA ARG A 96 -11.96 5.07 -5.75
C ARG A 96 -13.42 5.10 -5.33
N GLY A 97 -13.65 5.30 -4.03
CA GLY A 97 -15.00 5.41 -3.48
C GLY A 97 -15.78 4.09 -3.41
N LYS A 98 -15.12 2.94 -3.54
CA LYS A 98 -15.74 1.61 -3.57
C LYS A 98 -15.31 0.72 -2.40
N GLY A 99 -14.56 1.28 -1.44
CA GLY A 99 -14.11 0.54 -0.26
C GLY A 99 -12.78 -0.19 -0.41
N TYR A 100 -12.15 -0.15 -1.57
CA TYR A 100 -10.85 -0.84 -1.78
C TYR A 100 -9.74 -0.26 -0.91
N GLY A 101 -9.73 1.05 -0.70
CA GLY A 101 -8.74 1.68 0.17
C GLY A 101 -8.77 1.14 1.60
N THR A 102 -9.96 1.01 2.15
CA THR A 102 -10.17 0.42 3.48
C THR A 102 -9.69 -1.03 3.53
N GLN A 103 -10.00 -1.81 2.50
CA GLN A 103 -9.55 -3.20 2.39
C GLN A 103 -8.03 -3.29 2.32
N CYS A 104 -7.39 -2.39 1.55
CA CYS A 104 -5.93 -2.31 1.49
C CYS A 104 -5.32 -2.05 2.87
N VAL A 105 -5.85 -1.07 3.61
CA VAL A 105 -5.37 -0.76 4.95
C VAL A 105 -5.46 -1.99 5.85
N LYS A 106 -6.64 -2.63 5.90
CA LYS A 106 -6.85 -3.82 6.74
C LYS A 106 -5.85 -4.93 6.43
N GLU A 107 -5.66 -5.24 5.14
CA GLU A 107 -4.76 -6.31 4.73
C GLU A 107 -3.30 -5.97 5.00
N LEU A 108 -2.89 -4.74 4.74
CA LEU A 108 -1.52 -4.31 5.03
C LEU A 108 -1.20 -4.34 6.52
N LEU A 109 -2.15 -3.94 7.38
CA LEU A 109 -1.95 -4.01 8.82
C LEU A 109 -1.90 -5.46 9.32
N ARG A 110 -2.71 -6.35 8.72
CA ARG A 110 -2.64 -7.78 9.00
C ARG A 110 -1.27 -8.34 8.61
N MET A 111 -0.80 -8.05 7.40
CA MET A 111 0.53 -8.48 6.93
C MET A 111 1.64 -7.95 7.84
N ALA A 112 1.56 -6.67 8.21
CA ALA A 112 2.54 -6.05 9.10
C ALA A 112 2.65 -6.81 10.42
N ALA A 113 1.53 -7.11 11.03
CA ALA A 113 1.50 -7.80 12.33
C ALA A 113 1.82 -9.28 12.23
N GLU A 114 1.20 -9.98 11.28
CA GLU A 114 1.24 -11.45 11.23
C GLU A 114 2.40 -12.00 10.40
N GLU A 115 2.70 -11.39 9.27
CA GLU A 115 3.74 -11.88 8.36
C GLU A 115 5.10 -11.26 8.65
N TYR A 116 5.13 -9.98 9.00
CA TYR A 116 6.38 -9.26 9.23
C TYR A 116 6.70 -8.97 10.70
N SER A 117 5.81 -9.33 11.62
CA SER A 117 6.02 -9.16 13.07
C SER A 117 6.43 -7.74 13.46
N LEU A 118 5.84 -6.75 12.79
CA LEU A 118 6.05 -5.34 13.10
C LEU A 118 5.22 -4.94 14.31
N HIS A 119 5.77 -4.09 15.16
CA HIS A 119 5.04 -3.56 16.34
C HIS A 119 4.12 -2.41 15.97
N SER A 120 4.48 -1.63 14.95
CA SER A 120 3.70 -0.45 14.58
C SER A 120 3.86 -0.10 13.10
N VAL A 121 2.85 0.59 12.59
CA VAL A 121 2.81 1.15 11.24
C VAL A 121 2.37 2.60 11.36
N HIS A 122 3.02 3.47 10.63
CA HIS A 122 2.73 4.90 10.57
C HIS A 122 1.95 5.22 9.29
N GLY A 123 1.13 6.27 9.35
CA GLY A 123 0.40 6.74 8.17
C GLY A 123 0.13 8.23 8.24
N GLY A 124 -0.12 8.81 7.09
CA GLY A 124 -0.50 10.20 6.97
C GLY A 124 -1.22 10.45 5.66
N CYS A 125 -1.89 11.57 5.56
CA CYS A 125 -2.51 12.01 4.33
C CYS A 125 -2.66 13.53 4.35
N ASP A 126 -2.98 14.10 3.19
CA ASP A 126 -3.35 15.50 3.11
C ASP A 126 -4.64 15.74 3.94
N LYS A 127 -4.71 16.86 4.65
CA LYS A 127 -5.86 17.22 5.50
C LYS A 127 -7.18 17.27 4.72
N ASP A 128 -7.11 17.56 3.42
CA ASP A 128 -8.26 17.65 2.55
C ASP A 128 -8.63 16.31 1.90
N ASN A 129 -7.78 15.28 2.06
CA ASN A 129 -8.02 13.96 1.52
C ASN A 129 -8.87 13.12 2.49
N ILE A 130 -10.17 13.41 2.50
CA ILE A 130 -11.13 12.77 3.39
C ILE A 130 -11.22 11.26 3.14
N ALA A 131 -11.09 10.84 1.88
CA ALA A 131 -11.16 9.43 1.52
C ALA A 131 -10.01 8.63 2.16
N SER A 132 -8.77 9.14 2.11
CA SER A 132 -7.61 8.50 2.74
C SER A 132 -7.74 8.47 4.26
N LYS A 133 -8.20 9.57 4.85
CA LYS A 133 -8.45 9.64 6.29
C LYS A 133 -9.42 8.55 6.74
N ARG A 134 -10.57 8.45 6.04
CA ARG A 134 -11.59 7.44 6.34
C ARG A 134 -11.06 6.02 6.15
N ALA A 135 -10.29 5.78 5.08
CA ALA A 135 -9.72 4.47 4.82
C ALA A 135 -8.79 4.03 5.96
N MET A 136 -7.94 4.93 6.44
CA MET A 136 -7.05 4.63 7.55
C MET A 136 -7.81 4.36 8.85
N GLU A 137 -8.78 5.20 9.19
CA GLU A 137 -9.59 5.03 10.39
C GLU A 137 -10.41 3.73 10.37
N LYS A 138 -11.13 3.48 9.27
CA LYS A 138 -11.94 2.28 9.10
C LYS A 138 -11.08 1.02 9.01
N GLY A 139 -9.86 1.16 8.50
CA GLY A 139 -8.91 0.06 8.38
C GLY A 139 -8.25 -0.34 9.69
N GLY A 140 -8.34 0.49 10.74
CA GLY A 140 -7.82 0.16 12.06
C GLY A 140 -6.70 1.06 12.56
N MET A 141 -6.39 2.15 11.86
CA MET A 141 -5.40 3.12 12.33
C MET A 141 -6.06 4.20 13.18
N ILE A 142 -5.28 4.76 14.10
CA ILE A 142 -5.76 5.80 15.03
C ILE A 142 -4.97 7.08 14.78
N GLN A 143 -5.67 8.20 14.61
CA GLN A 143 -5.03 9.49 14.52
C GLN A 143 -4.44 9.86 15.87
N TYR A 144 -3.13 10.16 15.90
CA TYR A 144 -2.43 10.53 17.13
C TYR A 144 -1.97 12.00 17.16
N GLY A 145 -2.12 12.71 16.05
CA GLY A 145 -1.72 14.11 15.97
C GLY A 145 -1.93 14.69 14.58
N THR A 146 -1.34 15.86 14.38
CA THR A 146 -1.34 16.56 13.09
C THR A 146 0.04 17.16 12.87
N GLU A 147 0.43 17.26 11.59
CA GLU A 147 1.60 18.03 11.18
C GLU A 147 1.32 19.54 11.30
N ASP A 148 2.37 20.36 11.19
CA ASP A 148 2.24 21.82 11.29
C ASP A 148 1.28 22.42 10.25
N ASN A 149 1.18 21.80 9.08
CA ASN A 149 0.26 22.22 8.01
C ASN A 149 -1.19 21.73 8.21
N GLY A 150 -1.46 20.96 9.27
CA GLY A 150 -2.78 20.39 9.57
C GLY A 150 -3.03 19.00 9.03
N ASP A 151 -2.06 18.38 8.34
CA ASP A 151 -2.21 17.01 7.84
C ASP A 151 -2.27 16.02 9.01
N PRO A 152 -3.29 15.13 9.05
CA PRO A 152 -3.40 14.16 10.13
C PRO A 152 -2.34 13.07 10.02
N VAL A 153 -1.86 12.62 11.16
CA VAL A 153 -0.93 11.49 11.27
C VAL A 153 -1.56 10.37 12.07
N PHE A 154 -1.34 9.16 11.61
CA PHE A 154 -1.98 7.95 12.11
C PHE A 154 -0.94 6.93 12.52
N ARG A 155 -1.33 6.06 13.44
CA ARG A 155 -0.51 4.95 13.87
C ARG A 155 -1.37 3.72 14.14
N PHE A 156 -0.79 2.57 13.88
CA PHE A 156 -1.33 1.27 14.25
C PHE A 156 -0.30 0.58 15.14
N TYR A 157 -0.77 -0.02 16.23
CA TYR A 157 0.05 -0.88 17.08
C TYR A 157 -0.49 -2.30 16.98
N ALA A 158 0.40 -3.24 16.65
CA ALA A 158 0.05 -4.65 16.66
C ALA A 158 -0.21 -5.10 18.10
N LYS A 159 -1.19 -5.99 18.28
CA LYS A 159 -1.44 -6.60 19.58
C LYS A 159 -0.29 -7.54 19.92
N GLU A 160 0.20 -7.46 21.16
CA GLU A 160 1.17 -8.42 21.65
C GLU A 160 0.51 -9.80 21.65
N LYS A 161 1.27 -10.79 21.19
CA LYS A 161 0.84 -12.19 21.29
C LYS A 161 1.11 -12.67 22.71
N ASP A 162 0.07 -13.14 23.36
CA ASP A 162 0.17 -13.77 24.67
C ASP A 162 1.01 -15.06 24.61
#